data_512c6e948ecac1c9649fcc4e85998368
#
_entry.id   512c6e948ecac1c9649fcc4e85998368
#
_cell.length_a   1.000
_cell.length_b   1.000
_cell.length_c   1.000
_cell.angle_alpha   90.00
_cell.angle_beta   90.00
_cell.angle_gamma   90.00
#
_symmetry.space_group_name_H-M   'P 1'
#
loop_
_entity.id
_entity.type
_entity.pdbx_description
1 polymer ?
#
loop_
_entity_poly.entity_id
_entity_poly.type
_entity_poly.pdbx_seq_one_letter_code
_entity_poly.pdbx_strand_id
1 'polypeptide(L)'
;LSEYLPKNIENLIYVDADVISNTALNVDEIFINLKKEKLEIAANTEFFKNEENRVNIFKELGLGADRYFNAGVLFINFQLWKKNKIEESLRKILSSHEYLRFWDQDVLNLYFDGKYFELESEFNYRIRLKSSPPLINSTNPKPTIIHFCGATKPWHLQSIVNKDNSEIYQSYFRKLFDTYFHITKSKFSL
;
A
#
# COMPACT_ATOMS: atom_id res chain seq x y z
N LEU A 1 5.20 15.85 -5.90
CA LEU A 1 6.23 14.83 -5.67
C LEU A 1 7.46 15.11 -6.55
N SER A 2 7.26 15.31 -7.85
CA SER A 2 8.33 15.53 -8.83
C SER A 2 9.25 16.71 -8.49
N GLU A 3 8.74 17.73 -7.82
CA GLU A 3 9.50 18.95 -7.44
C GLU A 3 10.52 18.68 -6.32
N TYR A 4 10.26 17.65 -5.49
CA TYR A 4 11.07 17.34 -4.31
C TYR A 4 12.07 16.19 -4.54
N LEU A 5 11.99 15.53 -5.68
CA LEU A 5 12.85 14.40 -6.01
C LEU A 5 13.96 14.80 -6.97
N PRO A 6 15.15 14.18 -6.90
CA PRO A 6 16.22 14.40 -7.88
C PRO A 6 15.73 14.15 -9.31
N LYS A 7 16.16 15.00 -10.25
CA LYS A 7 15.67 14.98 -11.65
C LYS A 7 16.00 13.69 -12.41
N ASN A 8 17.06 13.00 -12.00
CA ASN A 8 17.58 11.80 -12.66
C ASN A 8 16.94 10.49 -12.16
N ILE A 9 15.97 10.54 -11.24
CA ILE A 9 15.27 9.33 -10.78
C ILE A 9 14.43 8.76 -11.92
N GLU A 10 14.64 7.47 -12.19
CA GLU A 10 13.91 6.69 -13.17
C GLU A 10 12.80 5.84 -12.55
N ASN A 11 13.10 5.25 -11.40
CA ASN A 11 12.23 4.34 -10.68
C ASN A 11 12.04 4.83 -9.24
N LEU A 12 10.86 4.59 -8.67
CA LEU A 12 10.53 4.97 -7.31
C LEU A 12 9.71 3.86 -6.65
N ILE A 13 9.97 3.61 -5.40
CA ILE A 13 9.12 2.79 -4.55
C ILE A 13 8.47 3.70 -3.52
N TYR A 14 7.13 3.71 -3.52
CA TYR A 14 6.35 4.35 -2.48
C TYR A 14 5.90 3.30 -1.48
N VAL A 15 6.01 3.60 -0.20
CA VAL A 15 5.49 2.77 0.89
C VAL A 15 4.85 3.65 1.96
N ASP A 16 3.76 3.16 2.51
CA ASP A 16 3.11 3.79 3.67
C ASP A 16 3.97 3.68 4.92
N ALA A 17 3.75 4.55 5.89
CA ALA A 17 4.52 4.60 7.14
C ALA A 17 4.30 3.38 8.06
N ASP A 18 3.32 2.54 7.76
CA ASP A 18 2.96 1.31 8.47
C ASP A 18 3.39 0.04 7.73
N VAL A 19 4.45 0.16 6.91
CA VAL A 19 5.04 -0.92 6.12
C VAL A 19 6.40 -1.32 6.68
N ILE A 20 6.70 -2.62 6.64
CA ILE A 20 8.00 -3.19 7.00
C ILE A 20 8.54 -4.02 5.84
N SER A 21 9.80 -3.81 5.46
CA SER A 21 10.54 -4.76 4.63
C SER A 21 11.03 -5.92 5.50
N ASN A 22 10.47 -7.10 5.28
CA ASN A 22 10.75 -8.29 6.08
C ASN A 22 11.95 -9.10 5.56
N THR A 23 12.25 -8.96 4.27
CA THR A 23 13.40 -9.58 3.60
C THR A 23 14.08 -8.57 2.69
N ALA A 24 15.25 -8.92 2.14
CA ALA A 24 15.90 -8.09 1.11
C ALA A 24 14.99 -7.96 -0.11
N LEU A 25 14.85 -6.73 -0.62
CA LEU A 25 14.03 -6.43 -1.79
C LEU A 25 14.82 -6.70 -3.07
N ASN A 26 14.38 -7.68 -3.85
CA ASN A 26 14.78 -7.82 -5.26
C ASN A 26 13.67 -7.23 -6.13
N VAL A 27 13.91 -6.04 -6.66
CA VAL A 27 12.88 -5.24 -7.36
C VAL A 27 13.15 -5.08 -8.85
N ASP A 28 14.29 -5.56 -9.33
CA ASP A 28 14.73 -5.33 -10.72
C ASP A 28 13.74 -5.90 -11.73
N GLU A 29 13.24 -7.10 -11.48
CA GLU A 29 12.26 -7.76 -12.35
C GLU A 29 10.96 -6.98 -12.47
N ILE A 30 10.49 -6.36 -11.37
CA ILE A 30 9.27 -5.53 -11.36
C ILE A 30 9.47 -4.33 -12.30
N PHE A 31 10.60 -3.63 -12.18
CA PHE A 31 10.87 -2.47 -13.03
C PHE A 31 11.14 -2.86 -14.50
N ILE A 32 11.74 -4.01 -14.74
CA ILE A 32 11.89 -4.55 -16.10
C ILE A 32 10.52 -4.80 -16.73
N ASN A 33 9.60 -5.42 -16.00
CA ASN A 33 8.23 -5.69 -16.46
C ASN A 33 7.45 -4.39 -16.70
N LEU A 34 7.53 -3.41 -15.79
CA LEU A 34 6.92 -2.09 -15.99
C LEU A 34 7.41 -1.41 -17.29
N LYS A 35 8.72 -1.48 -17.57
CA LYS A 35 9.28 -0.92 -18.80
C LYS A 35 8.80 -1.69 -20.04
N LYS A 36 8.80 -3.02 -19.99
CA LYS A 36 8.37 -3.90 -21.09
C LYS A 36 6.90 -3.69 -21.44
N GLU A 37 6.03 -3.60 -20.45
CA GLU A 37 4.59 -3.43 -20.63
C GLU A 37 4.17 -1.96 -20.79
N LYS A 38 5.12 -1.04 -20.64
CA LYS A 38 4.88 0.42 -20.70
C LYS A 38 3.84 0.89 -19.68
N LEU A 39 3.88 0.32 -18.51
CA LEU A 39 3.02 0.69 -17.38
C LEU A 39 3.75 1.64 -16.42
N GLU A 40 3.00 2.55 -15.84
CA GLU A 40 3.53 3.55 -14.90
C GLU A 40 3.69 3.02 -13.50
N ILE A 41 2.83 2.08 -13.09
CA ILE A 41 2.85 1.53 -11.74
C ILE A 41 2.69 0.02 -11.71
N ALA A 42 3.25 -0.58 -10.66
CA ALA A 42 2.90 -1.90 -10.19
C ALA A 42 2.31 -1.80 -8.78
N ALA A 43 1.21 -2.50 -8.54
CA ALA A 43 0.47 -2.50 -7.29
C ALA A 43 -0.21 -3.85 -7.07
N ASN A 44 -0.59 -4.14 -5.82
CA ASN A 44 -1.32 -5.37 -5.51
C ASN A 44 -2.82 -5.09 -5.37
N THR A 45 -3.65 -5.87 -6.08
CA THR A 45 -5.11 -5.74 -6.08
C THR A 45 -5.68 -5.91 -4.66
N GLU A 46 -6.61 -5.03 -4.27
CA GLU A 46 -7.32 -5.12 -3.00
C GLU A 46 -8.37 -6.24 -3.04
N PHE A 47 -8.37 -7.08 -2.02
CA PHE A 47 -9.38 -8.11 -1.86
C PHE A 47 -10.50 -7.64 -0.94
N PHE A 48 -11.68 -7.48 -1.49
CA PHE A 48 -12.86 -7.16 -0.71
C PHE A 48 -13.47 -8.43 -0.13
N LYS A 49 -13.62 -8.49 1.19
CA LYS A 49 -14.25 -9.64 1.88
C LYS A 49 -15.72 -9.78 1.56
N ASN A 50 -16.38 -8.69 1.17
CA ASN A 50 -17.80 -8.61 0.87
C ASN A 50 -17.95 -8.04 -0.53
N GLU A 51 -18.61 -8.80 -1.42
CA GLU A 51 -18.85 -8.40 -2.81
C GLU A 51 -19.74 -7.15 -2.90
N GLU A 52 -20.68 -6.99 -1.99
CA GLU A 52 -21.51 -5.78 -1.92
C GLU A 52 -20.65 -4.52 -1.70
N ASN A 53 -19.69 -4.58 -0.80
CA ASN A 53 -18.75 -3.47 -0.57
C ASN A 53 -17.90 -3.18 -1.81
N ARG A 54 -17.47 -4.20 -2.53
CA ARG A 54 -16.75 -4.05 -3.79
C ARG A 54 -17.61 -3.32 -4.81
N VAL A 55 -18.80 -3.84 -5.08
CA VAL A 55 -19.74 -3.25 -6.04
C VAL A 55 -20.06 -1.80 -5.69
N ASN A 56 -20.28 -1.49 -4.41
CA ASN A 56 -20.58 -0.13 -3.97
C ASN A 56 -19.41 0.82 -4.24
N ILE A 57 -18.17 0.44 -3.91
CA ILE A 57 -16.97 1.27 -4.14
C ILE A 57 -16.78 1.53 -5.64
N PHE A 58 -16.89 0.49 -6.48
CA PHE A 58 -16.73 0.62 -7.92
C PHE A 58 -17.80 1.53 -8.53
N LYS A 59 -19.03 1.41 -8.06
CA LYS A 59 -20.16 2.25 -8.50
C LYS A 59 -20.00 3.70 -8.02
N GLU A 60 -19.65 3.91 -6.76
CA GLU A 60 -19.44 5.26 -6.17
C GLU A 60 -18.34 6.02 -6.89
N LEU A 61 -17.24 5.34 -7.24
CA LEU A 61 -16.12 5.92 -7.96
C LEU A 61 -16.34 5.98 -9.47
N GLY A 62 -17.29 5.23 -10.03
CA GLY A 62 -17.49 5.14 -11.47
C GLY A 62 -16.36 4.44 -12.21
N LEU A 63 -15.72 3.45 -11.59
CA LEU A 63 -14.64 2.67 -12.20
C LEU A 63 -15.16 1.82 -13.36
N GLY A 64 -14.43 1.84 -14.47
CA GLY A 64 -14.73 1.01 -15.64
C GLY A 64 -14.12 -0.38 -15.56
N ALA A 65 -12.99 -0.53 -14.86
CA ALA A 65 -12.33 -1.81 -14.64
C ALA A 65 -12.94 -2.58 -13.46
N ASP A 66 -12.62 -3.86 -13.39
CA ASP A 66 -13.01 -4.76 -12.29
C ASP A 66 -11.94 -4.90 -11.20
N ARG A 67 -10.86 -4.10 -11.30
CA ARG A 67 -9.69 -4.14 -10.42
C ARG A 67 -9.50 -2.83 -9.70
N TYR A 68 -9.16 -2.92 -8.43
CA TYR A 68 -8.88 -1.80 -7.54
C TYR A 68 -7.69 -2.18 -6.66
N PHE A 69 -6.62 -1.41 -6.65
CA PHE A 69 -5.40 -1.75 -5.92
C PHE A 69 -5.30 -1.03 -4.58
N ASN A 70 -4.52 -1.63 -3.68
CA ASN A 70 -4.10 -1.00 -2.44
C ASN A 70 -2.88 -0.11 -2.69
N ALA A 71 -2.96 1.16 -2.28
CA ALA A 71 -1.95 2.18 -2.56
C ALA A 71 -0.77 2.19 -1.56
N GLY A 72 -0.78 1.36 -0.53
CA GLY A 72 0.25 1.40 0.51
C GLY A 72 1.63 0.89 0.11
N VAL A 73 1.74 0.19 -1.04
CA VAL A 73 3.00 -0.19 -1.67
C VAL A 73 2.87 -0.04 -3.18
N LEU A 74 3.66 0.84 -3.78
CA LEU A 74 3.66 1.09 -5.21
C LEU A 74 5.09 1.08 -5.75
N PHE A 75 5.30 0.37 -6.85
CA PHE A 75 6.51 0.49 -7.66
C PHE A 75 6.17 1.36 -8.87
N ILE A 76 6.93 2.42 -9.08
CA ILE A 76 6.59 3.47 -10.02
C ILE A 76 7.69 3.61 -11.07
N ASN A 77 7.37 3.44 -12.34
CA ASN A 77 8.18 3.90 -13.45
C ASN A 77 8.09 5.42 -13.52
N PHE A 78 8.98 6.11 -12.82
CA PHE A 78 8.90 7.54 -12.62
C PHE A 78 9.21 8.35 -13.89
N GLN A 79 9.89 7.75 -14.85
CA GLN A 79 10.07 8.37 -16.17
C GLN A 79 8.73 8.49 -16.91
N LEU A 80 7.94 7.39 -16.96
CA LEU A 80 6.59 7.41 -17.55
C LEU A 80 5.64 8.29 -16.76
N TRP A 81 5.70 8.23 -15.43
CA TRP A 81 4.92 9.10 -14.53
C TRP A 81 5.08 10.58 -14.88
N LYS A 82 6.34 11.05 -15.03
CA LYS A 82 6.64 12.42 -15.42
C LYS A 82 6.19 12.73 -16.86
N LYS A 83 6.52 11.83 -17.81
CA LYS A 83 6.17 11.98 -19.22
C LYS A 83 4.67 12.13 -19.42
N ASN A 84 3.88 11.34 -18.72
CA ASN A 84 2.42 11.30 -18.84
C ASN A 84 1.73 12.32 -17.92
N LYS A 85 2.49 13.18 -17.22
CA LYS A 85 1.98 14.26 -16.35
C LYS A 85 0.94 13.77 -15.33
N ILE A 86 1.20 12.61 -14.74
CA ILE A 86 0.23 11.93 -13.86
C ILE A 86 -0.15 12.81 -12.66
N GLU A 87 0.79 13.54 -12.05
CA GLU A 87 0.49 14.44 -10.93
C GLU A 87 -0.55 15.51 -11.27
N GLU A 88 -0.49 16.09 -12.48
CA GLU A 88 -1.47 17.07 -12.93
C GLU A 88 -2.87 16.46 -13.06
N SER A 89 -2.94 15.22 -13.56
CA SER A 89 -4.19 14.47 -13.69
C SER A 89 -4.77 14.08 -12.33
N LEU A 90 -3.93 13.60 -11.40
CA LEU A 90 -4.36 13.27 -10.03
C LEU A 90 -4.87 14.50 -9.28
N ARG A 91 -4.24 15.67 -9.44
CA ARG A 91 -4.72 16.94 -8.85
C ARG A 91 -6.10 17.35 -9.40
N LYS A 92 -6.35 17.14 -10.70
CA LYS A 92 -7.67 17.40 -11.31
C LYS A 92 -8.74 16.47 -10.75
N ILE A 93 -8.43 15.17 -10.64
CA ILE A 93 -9.35 14.19 -10.04
C ILE A 93 -9.67 14.59 -8.61
N LEU A 94 -8.64 14.88 -7.80
CA LEU A 94 -8.82 15.31 -6.41
C LEU A 94 -9.70 16.55 -6.28
N SER A 95 -9.54 17.53 -7.17
CA SER A 95 -10.33 18.76 -7.14
C SER A 95 -11.76 18.60 -7.66
N SER A 96 -12.08 17.53 -8.39
CA SER A 96 -13.40 17.26 -8.96
C SER A 96 -14.26 16.32 -8.11
N HIS A 97 -13.73 15.73 -7.04
CA HIS A 97 -14.44 14.82 -6.16
C HIS A 97 -14.58 15.41 -4.77
N GLU A 98 -15.81 15.64 -4.32
CA GLU A 98 -16.11 16.16 -2.97
C GLU A 98 -15.89 15.11 -1.89
N TYR A 99 -16.08 13.84 -2.23
CA TYR A 99 -15.95 12.72 -1.30
C TYR A 99 -15.14 11.59 -1.90
N LEU A 100 -14.09 11.17 -1.19
CA LEU A 100 -13.24 10.03 -1.48
C LEU A 100 -13.10 9.21 -0.19
N ARG A 101 -13.52 7.95 -0.23
CA ARG A 101 -13.59 7.09 0.95
C ARG A 101 -12.21 6.72 1.47
N PHE A 102 -11.29 6.47 0.56
CA PHE A 102 -9.91 6.06 0.81
C PHE A 102 -8.88 7.06 0.27
N TRP A 103 -9.27 8.34 0.18
CA TRP A 103 -8.38 9.47 -0.13
C TRP A 103 -7.53 9.26 -1.39
N ASP A 104 -6.21 9.18 -1.20
CA ASP A 104 -5.22 9.01 -2.27
C ASP A 104 -5.36 7.69 -3.01
N GLN A 105 -5.75 6.62 -2.34
CA GLN A 105 -6.00 5.33 -2.96
C GLN A 105 -7.14 5.41 -3.99
N ASP A 106 -8.23 6.12 -3.67
CA ASP A 106 -9.34 6.32 -4.60
C ASP A 106 -8.92 7.17 -5.82
N VAL A 107 -8.16 8.25 -5.58
CA VAL A 107 -7.65 9.12 -6.65
C VAL A 107 -6.77 8.35 -7.62
N LEU A 108 -5.88 7.51 -7.10
CA LEU A 108 -4.99 6.68 -7.92
C LEU A 108 -5.79 5.64 -8.70
N ASN A 109 -6.74 4.96 -8.07
CA ASN A 109 -7.59 3.98 -8.75
C ASN A 109 -8.51 4.61 -9.80
N LEU A 110 -9.01 5.83 -9.58
CA LEU A 110 -9.74 6.60 -10.59
C LEU A 110 -8.88 6.93 -11.81
N TYR A 111 -7.62 7.28 -11.58
CA TYR A 111 -6.71 7.61 -12.69
C TYR A 111 -6.31 6.36 -13.49
N PHE A 112 -5.87 5.32 -12.80
CA PHE A 112 -5.34 4.13 -13.45
C PHE A 112 -6.42 3.19 -13.97
N ASP A 113 -7.58 3.15 -13.35
CA ASP A 113 -8.76 2.34 -13.72
C ASP A 113 -8.37 0.94 -14.21
N GLY A 114 -7.71 0.17 -13.34
CA GLY A 114 -7.26 -1.19 -13.61
C GLY A 114 -5.99 -1.32 -14.46
N LYS A 115 -5.39 -0.22 -14.93
CA LYS A 115 -4.18 -0.22 -15.76
C LYS A 115 -2.92 -0.19 -14.90
N TYR A 116 -2.54 -1.31 -14.32
CA TYR A 116 -1.32 -1.47 -13.53
C TYR A 116 -0.80 -2.90 -13.65
N PHE A 117 0.51 -3.06 -13.41
CA PHE A 117 1.12 -4.37 -13.28
C PHE A 117 0.74 -4.99 -11.93
N GLU A 118 0.23 -6.22 -11.94
CA GLU A 118 -0.13 -6.91 -10.71
C GLU A 118 1.13 -7.36 -9.96
N LEU A 119 1.25 -6.92 -8.71
CA LEU A 119 2.29 -7.39 -7.80
C LEU A 119 1.85 -8.68 -7.10
N GLU A 120 2.78 -9.60 -6.94
CA GLU A 120 2.60 -10.75 -6.07
C GLU A 120 2.24 -10.29 -4.65
N SER A 121 1.38 -11.05 -3.97
CA SER A 121 0.87 -10.71 -2.65
C SER A 121 1.96 -10.54 -1.58
N GLU A 122 3.13 -11.13 -1.78
CA GLU A 122 4.29 -10.98 -0.89
C GLU A 122 4.87 -9.57 -0.85
N PHE A 123 4.68 -8.76 -1.91
CA PHE A 123 5.15 -7.37 -1.97
C PHE A 123 4.19 -6.36 -1.34
N ASN A 124 3.01 -6.78 -0.93
CA ASN A 124 2.08 -5.97 -0.13
C ASN A 124 1.21 -6.91 0.72
N TYR A 125 1.86 -7.68 1.59
CA TYR A 125 1.16 -8.62 2.47
C TYR A 125 0.43 -7.87 3.58
N ARG A 126 -0.88 -7.78 3.45
CA ARG A 126 -1.72 -6.96 4.32
C ARG A 126 -2.12 -7.69 5.60
N ILE A 127 -1.74 -7.12 6.74
CA ILE A 127 -2.17 -7.55 8.07
C ILE A 127 -3.17 -6.55 8.64
N ARG A 128 -4.36 -7.02 8.94
CA ARG A 128 -5.36 -6.28 9.75
C ARG A 128 -5.37 -6.90 11.15
N LEU A 129 -4.79 -6.21 12.12
CA LEU A 129 -4.58 -6.77 13.47
C LEU A 129 -5.83 -7.33 14.14
N LYS A 130 -7.03 -6.79 13.85
CA LYS A 130 -8.29 -7.30 14.40
C LYS A 130 -8.81 -8.57 13.73
N SER A 131 -8.35 -8.93 12.55
CA SER A 131 -8.98 -9.99 11.75
C SER A 131 -8.03 -10.93 11.02
N SER A 132 -6.74 -10.59 10.90
CA SER A 132 -5.78 -11.47 10.26
C SER A 132 -5.28 -12.55 11.24
N PRO A 133 -5.11 -13.79 10.77
CA PRO A 133 -4.48 -14.84 11.58
C PRO A 133 -3.01 -14.48 11.88
N PRO A 134 -2.39 -15.11 12.88
CA PRO A 134 -0.96 -14.98 13.13
C PRO A 134 -0.14 -15.38 11.90
N LEU A 135 0.82 -14.54 11.52
CA LEU A 135 1.70 -14.78 10.35
C LEU A 135 2.69 -15.92 10.61
N ILE A 136 3.04 -16.17 11.88
CA ILE A 136 4.16 -17.02 12.30
C ILE A 136 4.07 -18.46 11.78
N ASN A 137 2.89 -18.97 11.48
CA ASN A 137 2.67 -20.36 11.12
C ASN A 137 2.05 -20.60 9.72
N SER A 138 1.84 -19.60 8.90
CA SER A 138 0.86 -19.74 7.81
C SER A 138 1.36 -19.44 6.40
N THR A 139 2.57 -18.93 6.20
CA THR A 139 2.97 -18.49 4.87
C THR A 139 4.27 -19.09 4.38
N ASN A 140 4.17 -19.81 3.27
CA ASN A 140 5.29 -20.16 2.42
C ASN A 140 4.90 -19.74 0.98
N PRO A 141 5.58 -18.76 0.36
CA PRO A 141 6.77 -18.04 0.85
C PRO A 141 6.46 -17.01 1.94
N LYS A 142 7.49 -16.62 2.69
CA LYS A 142 7.39 -15.51 3.66
C LYS A 142 7.17 -14.19 2.91
N PRO A 143 6.30 -13.30 3.41
CA PRO A 143 6.09 -12.00 2.77
C PRO A 143 7.37 -11.16 2.75
N THR A 144 7.63 -10.55 1.61
CA THR A 144 8.77 -9.64 1.42
C THR A 144 8.47 -8.27 2.04
N ILE A 145 7.27 -7.76 1.83
CA ILE A 145 6.78 -6.50 2.41
C ILE A 145 5.51 -6.76 3.20
N ILE A 146 5.52 -6.37 4.48
CA ILE A 146 4.37 -6.48 5.39
C ILE A 146 3.76 -5.09 5.57
N HIS A 147 2.45 -4.97 5.35
CA HIS A 147 1.68 -3.75 5.48
C HIS A 147 0.61 -3.89 6.55
N PHE A 148 0.70 -3.11 7.64
CA PHE A 148 -0.25 -3.13 8.75
C PHE A 148 -1.47 -2.25 8.46
N CYS A 149 -2.39 -2.75 7.66
CA CYS A 149 -3.58 -2.03 7.20
C CYS A 149 -4.63 -1.80 8.29
N GLY A 150 -5.43 -0.75 8.09
CA GLY A 150 -6.58 -0.43 8.93
C GLY A 150 -6.26 0.43 10.13
N ALA A 151 -7.29 0.74 10.93
CA ALA A 151 -7.21 1.74 12.01
C ALA A 151 -6.36 1.28 13.21
N THR A 152 -6.29 -0.04 13.48
CA THR A 152 -5.48 -0.57 14.59
C THR A 152 -4.06 -0.85 14.09
N LYS A 153 -3.09 -0.13 14.65
CA LYS A 153 -1.68 -0.24 14.27
C LYS A 153 -0.88 -1.01 15.32
N PRO A 154 0.26 -1.64 14.95
CA PRO A 154 1.05 -2.46 15.87
C PRO A 154 1.69 -1.68 17.04
N TRP A 155 1.70 -0.36 16.97
CA TRP A 155 2.14 0.53 18.05
C TRP A 155 1.00 1.09 18.91
N HIS A 156 -0.28 0.74 18.62
CA HIS A 156 -1.39 1.13 19.47
C HIS A 156 -1.50 0.20 20.68
N LEU A 157 -1.89 0.74 21.84
CA LEU A 157 -2.09 -0.05 23.06
C LEU A 157 -3.08 -1.20 22.84
N GLN A 158 -4.09 -1.01 21.98
CA GLN A 158 -5.08 -2.02 21.62
C GLN A 158 -4.54 -3.15 20.72
N SER A 159 -3.34 -3.04 20.18
CA SER A 159 -2.71 -4.08 19.34
C SER A 159 -2.39 -5.38 20.09
N ILE A 160 -2.49 -5.35 21.42
CA ILE A 160 -2.38 -6.53 22.31
C ILE A 160 -3.32 -7.68 21.88
N VAL A 161 -4.42 -7.36 21.21
CA VAL A 161 -5.39 -8.36 20.70
C VAL A 161 -4.76 -9.33 19.67
N ASN A 162 -3.75 -8.89 18.91
CA ASN A 162 -3.00 -9.75 17.99
C ASN A 162 -1.50 -9.58 18.27
N LYS A 163 -1.08 -10.16 19.39
CA LYS A 163 0.27 -10.04 19.91
C LYS A 163 1.34 -10.53 18.92
N ASP A 164 1.08 -11.63 18.24
CA ASP A 164 2.06 -12.26 17.34
C ASP A 164 2.36 -11.36 16.13
N ASN A 165 1.33 -10.82 15.49
CA ASN A 165 1.51 -9.91 14.37
C ASN A 165 2.08 -8.55 14.79
N SER A 166 1.71 -8.05 15.96
CA SER A 166 2.27 -6.81 16.51
C SER A 166 3.73 -6.96 16.89
N GLU A 167 4.14 -8.12 17.38
CA GLU A 167 5.52 -8.42 17.74
C GLU A 167 6.46 -8.36 16.54
N ILE A 168 6.00 -8.68 15.34
CA ILE A 168 6.80 -8.49 14.13
C ILE A 168 7.28 -7.03 14.03
N TYR A 169 6.35 -6.07 14.10
CA TYR A 169 6.68 -4.65 14.09
C TYR A 169 7.59 -4.26 15.26
N GLN A 170 7.22 -4.67 16.48
CA GLN A 170 7.95 -4.29 17.68
C GLN A 170 9.40 -4.83 17.67
N SER A 171 9.64 -6.00 17.08
CA SER A 171 10.98 -6.56 16.93
C SER A 171 11.88 -5.69 16.02
N TYR A 172 11.34 -5.17 14.91
CA TYR A 172 12.05 -4.25 14.04
C TYR A 172 12.30 -2.91 14.70
N PHE A 173 11.30 -2.38 15.40
CA PHE A 173 11.43 -1.13 16.13
C PHE A 173 12.53 -1.20 17.19
N ARG A 174 12.58 -2.26 17.98
CA ARG A 174 13.66 -2.49 18.98
C ARG A 174 15.06 -2.52 18.36
N LYS A 175 15.18 -3.19 17.20
CA LYS A 175 16.49 -3.26 16.50
C LYS A 175 16.96 -1.90 16.00
N LEU A 176 16.05 -1.02 15.59
CA LEU A 176 16.39 0.29 15.03
C LEU A 176 16.67 1.34 16.11
N PHE A 177 15.95 1.31 17.21
CA PHE A 177 15.95 2.42 18.19
C PHE A 177 16.48 2.02 19.57
N ASP A 178 16.96 0.79 19.73
CA ASP A 178 17.48 0.24 21.00
C ASP A 178 16.54 0.53 22.19
N THR A 179 15.25 0.32 21.98
CA THR A 179 14.20 0.59 22.97
C THR A 179 13.27 -0.62 23.10
N TYR A 180 12.56 -0.69 24.23
CA TYR A 180 11.75 -1.88 24.53
C TYR A 180 10.52 -2.02 23.64
N PHE A 181 9.73 -0.96 23.49
CA PHE A 181 8.49 -0.99 22.70
C PHE A 181 8.11 0.40 22.19
N HIS A 182 7.51 0.42 21.01
CA HIS A 182 6.80 1.60 20.51
C HIS A 182 5.32 1.45 20.80
N ILE A 183 4.81 2.19 21.78
CA ILE A 183 3.39 2.18 22.15
C ILE A 183 2.88 3.61 22.22
N THR A 184 1.80 3.88 21.50
CA THR A 184 1.08 5.16 21.55
C THR A 184 -0.38 4.94 21.96
N LYS A 185 -0.93 5.90 22.68
CA LYS A 185 -2.39 5.95 22.90
C LYS A 185 -3.05 6.36 21.57
N SER A 186 -4.06 5.60 21.13
CA SER A 186 -4.89 6.02 20.01
C SER A 186 -5.60 7.34 20.37
N LYS A 187 -5.56 8.32 19.47
CA LYS A 187 -6.35 9.57 19.64
C LYS A 187 -7.85 9.35 19.49
N PHE A 188 -8.27 8.15 19.10
CA PHE A 188 -9.66 7.78 18.80
C PHE A 188 -10.27 6.84 19.86
N SER A 189 -9.74 6.82 21.07
CA SER A 189 -10.39 6.16 22.20
C SER A 189 -11.25 7.18 22.97
N LEU A 190 -12.36 7.54 22.43
CA LEU A 190 -13.54 8.03 23.12
C LEU A 190 -14.74 7.24 22.63
#